data_700e53a4bcc45f7de46dcc70fbdaf679
#
_entry.id   700e53a4bcc45f7de46dcc70fbdaf679
#
_cell.length_a   1.000
_cell.length_b   1.000
_cell.length_c   1.000
_cell.angle_alpha   90.00
_cell.angle_beta   90.00
_cell.angle_gamma   90.00
#
_symmetry.space_group_name_H-M   'P 1'
#
loop_
_entity.id
_entity.type
_entity.pdbx_description
1 polymer ?
#
loop_
_entity_poly.entity_id
_entity_poly.type
_entity_poly.pdbx_seq_one_letter_code
_entity_poly.pdbx_strand_id
1 'polypeptide(L)'
;MKKIKISCMLASMLLAVSAQHVCAQGAESGQTPAAVAHTALFDYFSYSGNDDIYKSIKLEGDGGYYNPILPGWNSDPSICRAGDDYFMVTSSFSYYPGVPLFHSRDLVNWKQIGYVLNRPSQLPLNGQKVSAGIFAPAISYNPHNKTFYMITTNVGWGNFFVKTKDPFGSWSEPIRLPDVKGIDPSFFFDDNGKAYIVNNDEPEGKAEYDGHRAIRVREFDVNTDKTVGPEKVIINKGVHPEDKPIWIEGPHMYKINGKYFLMSAEGGTSDMHSEVIFRSDSPFGPFVPAKKNPILTQRDLNPNRPNPVTCAGHADLVQTPSGDWWAVFLACRPCDGKFENLGRETFLLPVSWTDEGFPLILEQGKVVPMSGTVKGAVRGKNVTFGNFAYTDDFSEKILPLDWMSLRSPVDSICTTSAVPGYLSMKCVETTTAQKAVPSFLCRRIQHHKFESSSRLVFNPTADKERAGMLLFKDENHQYQLCVAKTQTGKAVELRKTSDGGKDEILASYALASADKDIRLKITSDGLTFSFYYAVGNGDWKLLKNNVDAGYLSTRNAGGFTGTTIGLYATCG
;
A
#
# COMPACT_ATOMS: atom_id res chain seq x y z
N MET A 1 62.56 -19.49 41.23
CA MET A 1 61.38 -18.78 40.66
C MET A 1 60.40 -19.81 40.16
N LYS A 2 59.29 -19.96 40.89
CA LYS A 2 58.29 -21.04 40.64
C LYS A 2 57.31 -20.59 39.58
N LYS A 3 57.15 -21.43 38.52
CA LYS A 3 56.06 -21.30 37.52
C LYS A 3 54.83 -22.03 38.06
N ILE A 4 53.73 -21.31 38.19
CA ILE A 4 52.42 -21.85 38.52
C ILE A 4 51.69 -22.11 37.19
N LYS A 5 51.31 -23.36 36.95
CA LYS A 5 50.39 -23.80 35.90
C LYS A 5 48.98 -23.68 36.42
N ILE A 6 48.12 -22.92 35.76
CA ILE A 6 46.67 -22.94 35.97
C ILE A 6 46.05 -23.75 34.84
N SER A 7 45.38 -24.81 35.23
CA SER A 7 44.61 -25.72 34.38
C SER A 7 43.19 -25.15 34.24
N CYS A 8 42.73 -24.80 33.02
CA CYS A 8 41.33 -24.45 32.76
C CYS A 8 40.60 -25.71 32.34
N MET A 9 39.69 -26.18 33.15
CA MET A 9 38.63 -27.13 32.77
C MET A 9 37.55 -26.39 31.96
N LEU A 10 37.34 -26.79 30.70
CA LEU A 10 36.14 -26.45 29.93
C LEU A 10 34.96 -27.30 30.43
N ALA A 11 33.99 -26.63 31.03
CA ALA A 11 32.67 -27.21 31.22
C ALA A 11 31.75 -26.71 30.08
N SER A 12 31.38 -27.61 29.16
CA SER A 12 30.38 -27.39 28.13
C SER A 12 28.99 -27.40 28.76
N MET A 13 28.37 -26.24 28.93
CA MET A 13 26.94 -26.11 29.18
C MET A 13 26.20 -25.91 27.85
N LEU A 14 25.43 -26.92 27.46
CA LEU A 14 24.38 -26.79 26.45
C LEU A 14 23.27 -25.88 27.04
N LEU A 15 23.14 -24.68 26.52
CA LEU A 15 21.97 -23.84 26.74
C LEU A 15 20.94 -24.18 25.66
N ALA A 16 19.90 -24.92 26.04
CA ALA A 16 18.67 -25.02 25.28
C ALA A 16 17.97 -23.65 25.35
N VAL A 17 17.96 -22.91 24.23
CA VAL A 17 17.17 -21.69 24.08
C VAL A 17 15.74 -22.11 23.81
N SER A 18 14.92 -22.17 24.87
CA SER A 18 13.47 -22.18 24.75
C SER A 18 13.05 -20.78 24.28
N ALA A 19 12.39 -20.72 23.12
CA ALA A 19 11.71 -19.52 22.65
C ALA A 19 10.57 -19.20 23.63
N GLN A 20 10.85 -18.37 24.61
CA GLN A 20 9.83 -17.74 25.43
C GLN A 20 9.14 -16.68 24.58
N HIS A 21 7.85 -16.85 24.36
CA HIS A 21 6.94 -15.79 23.96
C HIS A 21 7.10 -14.64 24.96
N VAL A 22 7.70 -13.56 24.54
CA VAL A 22 7.64 -12.31 25.26
C VAL A 22 6.22 -11.76 25.05
N CYS A 23 5.29 -12.18 25.89
CA CYS A 23 4.11 -11.36 26.16
C CYS A 23 4.65 -10.04 26.72
N ALA A 24 4.48 -8.96 25.99
CA ALA A 24 4.66 -7.63 26.52
C ALA A 24 3.77 -7.50 27.77
N GLN A 25 4.37 -7.55 28.95
CA GLN A 25 3.72 -7.12 30.18
C GLN A 25 3.56 -5.61 30.03
N GLY A 26 2.35 -5.19 29.63
CA GLY A 26 1.95 -3.81 29.79
C GLY A 26 2.15 -3.39 31.24
N ALA A 27 2.69 -2.21 31.44
CA ALA A 27 2.92 -1.62 32.75
C ALA A 27 1.66 -1.78 33.63
N GLU A 28 1.79 -2.43 34.78
CA GLU A 28 0.80 -2.38 35.82
C GLU A 28 0.69 -0.91 36.29
N SER A 29 -0.24 -0.19 35.71
CA SER A 29 -0.64 1.11 36.25
C SER A 29 -2.16 1.21 36.20
N GLY A 30 -2.75 1.19 37.38
CA GLY A 30 -3.92 2.02 37.63
C GLY A 30 -5.22 1.63 36.92
N GLN A 31 -6.27 1.80 37.62
CA GLN A 31 -7.69 1.65 37.28
C GLN A 31 -8.01 1.95 35.83
N THR A 32 -8.74 1.01 35.19
CA THR A 32 -9.39 1.23 33.87
C THR A 32 -10.08 2.61 33.88
N PRO A 33 -9.79 3.51 32.90
CA PRO A 33 -10.38 4.84 32.89
C PRO A 33 -11.92 4.76 32.85
N ALA A 34 -12.58 5.78 33.38
CA ALA A 34 -14.02 5.88 33.27
C ALA A 34 -14.40 6.01 31.79
N ALA A 35 -15.43 5.27 31.35
CA ALA A 35 -15.96 5.42 29.99
C ALA A 35 -16.42 6.86 29.78
N VAL A 36 -15.96 7.48 28.69
CA VAL A 36 -16.36 8.83 28.26
C VAL A 36 -17.57 8.68 27.34
N ALA A 37 -18.60 9.50 27.55
CA ALA A 37 -19.81 9.45 26.72
C ALA A 37 -19.47 9.66 25.23
N HIS A 38 -20.07 8.86 24.36
CA HIS A 38 -19.89 8.90 22.90
C HIS A 38 -18.43 8.81 22.42
N THR A 39 -17.55 8.18 23.24
CA THR A 39 -16.13 8.04 22.93
C THR A 39 -15.66 6.63 23.24
N ALA A 40 -14.98 6.02 22.28
CA ALA A 40 -14.27 4.75 22.45
C ALA A 40 -12.81 5.03 22.84
N LEU A 41 -12.30 4.29 23.82
CA LEU A 41 -10.90 4.34 24.26
C LEU A 41 -10.24 3.00 23.90
N PHE A 42 -9.22 3.05 23.08
CA PHE A 42 -8.44 1.87 22.70
C PHE A 42 -7.08 1.91 23.38
N ASP A 43 -6.75 0.85 24.13
CA ASP A 43 -5.52 0.70 24.93
C ASP A 43 -4.33 0.33 24.04
N TYR A 44 -4.55 -0.58 23.10
CA TYR A 44 -3.53 -1.00 22.14
C TYR A 44 -4.16 -1.48 20.83
N PHE A 45 -3.31 -1.56 19.81
CA PHE A 45 -3.59 -2.32 18.58
C PHE A 45 -2.38 -3.18 18.26
N SER A 46 -2.58 -4.49 18.08
CA SER A 46 -1.54 -5.42 17.71
C SER A 46 -1.84 -6.09 16.37
N TYR A 47 -0.77 -6.44 15.65
CA TYR A 47 -0.84 -7.19 14.40
C TYR A 47 0.38 -8.12 14.30
N SER A 48 0.17 -9.37 13.90
CA SER A 48 1.23 -10.35 13.69
C SER A 48 0.95 -11.16 12.43
N GLY A 49 1.82 -11.05 11.44
CA GLY A 49 1.78 -11.81 10.20
C GLY A 49 2.52 -13.14 10.30
N ASN A 50 2.00 -14.18 9.61
CA ASN A 50 2.54 -15.52 9.72
C ASN A 50 2.40 -16.33 8.42
N ASP A 51 2.70 -15.72 7.27
CA ASP A 51 2.64 -16.38 5.97
C ASP A 51 3.67 -17.50 5.86
N ASP A 52 3.25 -18.67 5.37
CA ASP A 52 4.10 -19.86 5.30
C ASP A 52 5.19 -19.73 4.23
N ILE A 53 4.95 -18.95 3.18
CA ILE A 53 5.93 -18.74 2.11
C ILE A 53 7.25 -18.18 2.64
N TYR A 54 7.20 -17.24 3.59
CA TYR A 54 8.40 -16.64 4.18
C TYR A 54 9.15 -17.57 5.15
N LYS A 55 8.50 -18.65 5.62
CA LYS A 55 9.15 -19.69 6.43
C LYS A 55 9.87 -20.72 5.56
N SER A 56 9.39 -20.92 4.33
CA SER A 56 9.91 -21.92 3.39
C SER A 56 11.10 -21.44 2.56
N ILE A 57 11.28 -20.11 2.40
CA ILE A 57 12.34 -19.51 1.60
C ILE A 57 13.44 -18.98 2.51
N LYS A 58 14.67 -19.45 2.30
CA LYS A 58 15.86 -18.89 2.96
C LYS A 58 16.43 -17.78 2.08
N LEU A 59 16.59 -16.58 2.65
CA LEU A 59 17.24 -15.48 1.95
C LEU A 59 18.74 -15.74 1.77
N GLU A 60 19.24 -15.45 0.58
CA GLU A 60 20.65 -15.65 0.23
C GLU A 60 21.44 -14.35 0.40
N GLY A 61 22.64 -14.45 1.01
CA GLY A 61 23.55 -13.32 1.22
C GLY A 61 23.00 -12.25 2.17
N ASP A 62 23.85 -11.25 2.42
CA ASP A 62 23.52 -10.15 3.34
C ASP A 62 22.44 -9.21 2.77
N GLY A 63 22.41 -9.03 1.45
CA GLY A 63 21.43 -8.21 0.73
C GLY A 63 20.18 -8.96 0.27
N GLY A 64 19.90 -10.14 0.83
CA GLY A 64 18.70 -10.91 0.51
C GLY A 64 17.42 -10.21 0.94
N TYR A 65 16.38 -10.25 0.10
CA TYR A 65 15.06 -9.68 0.37
C TYR A 65 13.94 -10.65 -0.06
N TYR A 66 12.76 -10.47 0.51
CA TYR A 66 11.53 -11.10 0.01
C TYR A 66 10.74 -10.15 -0.87
N ASN A 67 10.08 -10.69 -1.89
CA ASN A 67 9.00 -10.03 -2.59
C ASN A 67 7.65 -10.40 -1.94
N PRO A 68 6.69 -9.45 -1.89
CA PRO A 68 6.85 -8.03 -2.21
C PRO A 68 7.77 -7.30 -1.21
N ILE A 69 8.49 -6.28 -1.68
CA ILE A 69 9.31 -5.43 -0.80
C ILE A 69 8.45 -4.48 0.04
N LEU A 70 7.25 -4.13 -0.44
CA LEU A 70 6.21 -3.43 0.32
C LEU A 70 4.92 -4.25 0.25
N PRO A 71 4.67 -5.13 1.23
CA PRO A 71 3.46 -5.95 1.30
C PRO A 71 2.21 -5.13 1.64
N GLY A 72 1.05 -5.67 1.29
CA GLY A 72 -0.23 -4.97 1.32
C GLY A 72 -0.34 -3.99 0.15
N TRP A 73 -1.52 -3.40 -0.07
CA TRP A 73 -1.74 -2.53 -1.21
C TRP A 73 -0.85 -1.28 -1.18
N ASN A 74 0.29 -1.40 -1.81
CA ASN A 74 1.23 -0.36 -2.18
C ASN A 74 1.37 -0.44 -3.70
N SER A 75 0.33 0.00 -4.42
CA SER A 75 0.22 -0.13 -5.87
C SER A 75 0.87 1.03 -6.61
N ASP A 76 1.10 0.82 -7.88
CA ASP A 76 1.59 1.83 -8.82
C ASP A 76 2.89 2.50 -8.30
N PRO A 77 3.94 1.71 -7.96
CA PRO A 77 5.16 2.25 -7.41
C PRO A 77 5.92 3.07 -8.45
N SER A 78 6.41 4.24 -8.05
CA SER A 78 7.37 5.02 -8.83
C SER A 78 8.61 5.33 -7.99
N ILE A 79 9.79 5.25 -8.60
CA ILE A 79 11.08 5.34 -7.94
C ILE A 79 12.01 6.33 -8.64
N CYS A 80 12.73 7.16 -7.87
CA CYS A 80 13.84 7.94 -8.40
C CYS A 80 15.06 7.85 -7.52
N ARG A 81 16.21 8.24 -8.06
CA ARG A 81 17.48 8.31 -7.33
C ARG A 81 18.08 9.70 -7.39
N ALA A 82 18.60 10.17 -6.25
CA ALA A 82 19.38 11.39 -6.15
C ALA A 82 20.67 11.10 -5.36
N GLY A 83 21.81 11.04 -6.06
CA GLY A 83 23.06 10.57 -5.47
C GLY A 83 22.97 9.09 -5.07
N ASP A 84 23.16 8.80 -3.78
CA ASP A 84 23.08 7.44 -3.22
C ASP A 84 21.71 7.12 -2.62
N ASP A 85 20.76 8.06 -2.66
CA ASP A 85 19.46 7.94 -2.03
C ASP A 85 18.38 7.60 -3.06
N TYR A 86 17.57 6.58 -2.75
CA TYR A 86 16.39 6.17 -3.52
C TYR A 86 15.15 6.63 -2.81
N PHE A 87 14.20 7.17 -3.56
CA PHE A 87 12.90 7.58 -3.08
C PHE A 87 11.81 6.88 -3.89
N MET A 88 10.81 6.35 -3.21
CA MET A 88 9.72 5.63 -3.84
C MET A 88 8.38 6.12 -3.28
N VAL A 89 7.38 6.21 -4.14
CA VAL A 89 6.00 6.58 -3.81
C VAL A 89 5.04 5.53 -4.33
N THR A 90 3.84 5.45 -3.74
CA THR A 90 2.77 4.55 -4.19
C THR A 90 1.41 5.25 -4.13
N SER A 91 0.40 4.73 -4.83
CA SER A 91 -0.97 5.22 -4.82
C SER A 91 -1.57 5.21 -3.42
N SER A 92 -2.37 6.22 -3.11
CA SER A 92 -3.06 6.32 -1.81
C SER A 92 -4.57 6.40 -1.91
N PHE A 93 -5.11 6.55 -3.12
CA PHE A 93 -6.55 6.61 -3.36
C PHE A 93 -7.25 7.65 -2.46
N SER A 94 -8.34 7.32 -1.77
CA SER A 94 -9.02 8.22 -0.85
C SER A 94 -8.55 8.11 0.61
N TYR A 95 -7.39 7.51 0.86
CA TYR A 95 -6.78 7.50 2.19
C TYR A 95 -5.94 8.76 2.46
N TYR A 96 -5.92 9.14 3.74
CA TYR A 96 -5.18 10.28 4.25
C TYR A 96 -4.22 9.84 5.37
N PRO A 97 -2.97 10.31 5.43
CA PRO A 97 -2.31 11.16 4.44
C PRO A 97 -2.10 10.46 3.11
N GLY A 98 -1.88 11.22 2.02
CA GLY A 98 -1.75 10.69 0.67
C GLY A 98 -0.31 10.60 0.18
N VAL A 99 -0.07 9.63 -0.69
CA VAL A 99 1.22 9.36 -1.33
C VAL A 99 2.31 9.09 -0.29
N PRO A 100 2.34 7.88 0.30
CA PRO A 100 3.41 7.49 1.21
C PRO A 100 4.75 7.59 0.49
N LEU A 101 5.75 8.14 1.18
CA LEU A 101 7.10 8.35 0.69
C LEU A 101 8.06 7.44 1.43
N PHE A 102 8.73 6.58 0.69
CA PHE A 102 9.74 5.66 1.20
C PHE A 102 11.14 6.08 0.75
N HIS A 103 12.12 5.80 1.59
CA HIS A 103 13.53 6.06 1.35
C HIS A 103 14.36 4.80 1.57
N SER A 104 15.37 4.58 0.74
CA SER A 104 16.40 3.55 0.89
C SER A 104 17.74 4.04 0.33
N ARG A 105 18.84 3.43 0.76
CA ARG A 105 20.17 3.63 0.16
C ARG A 105 20.72 2.40 -0.55
N ASP A 106 19.94 1.31 -0.56
CA ASP A 106 20.42 0.02 -1.07
C ASP A 106 19.33 -0.85 -1.71
N LEU A 107 18.12 -0.32 -1.90
CA LEU A 107 16.93 -1.01 -2.46
C LEU A 107 16.37 -2.15 -1.58
N VAL A 108 17.01 -2.48 -0.45
CA VAL A 108 16.59 -3.54 0.49
C VAL A 108 15.99 -2.95 1.76
N ASN A 109 16.66 -1.96 2.33
CA ASN A 109 16.27 -1.34 3.59
C ASN A 109 15.39 -0.11 3.33
N TRP A 110 14.12 -0.36 3.09
CA TRP A 110 13.13 0.69 2.89
C TRP A 110 12.57 1.18 4.23
N LYS A 111 12.39 2.49 4.34
CA LYS A 111 11.74 3.13 5.47
C LYS A 111 10.76 4.16 4.96
N GLN A 112 9.52 4.12 5.43
CA GLN A 112 8.60 5.23 5.22
C GLN A 112 9.10 6.45 6.00
N ILE A 113 9.31 7.56 5.30
CA ILE A 113 9.85 8.80 5.90
C ILE A 113 8.79 9.89 6.05
N GLY A 114 7.61 9.68 5.46
CA GLY A 114 6.51 10.62 5.52
C GLY A 114 5.48 10.35 4.42
N TYR A 115 4.80 11.42 4.07
CA TYR A 115 3.83 11.48 2.98
C TYR A 115 4.05 12.74 2.17
N VAL A 116 3.96 12.63 0.86
CA VAL A 116 4.10 13.78 -0.05
C VAL A 116 2.92 14.73 0.08
N LEU A 117 1.71 14.18 0.22
CA LEU A 117 0.47 14.92 0.36
C LEU A 117 -0.08 14.73 1.78
N ASN A 118 0.12 15.71 2.65
CA ASN A 118 -0.25 15.61 4.07
C ASN A 118 -1.07 16.79 4.59
N ARG A 119 -1.56 17.66 3.71
CA ARG A 119 -2.39 18.81 4.06
C ARG A 119 -3.74 18.76 3.34
N PRO A 120 -4.84 19.24 3.96
CA PRO A 120 -6.16 19.27 3.32
C PRO A 120 -6.19 20.01 1.98
N SER A 121 -5.36 21.07 1.81
CA SER A 121 -5.22 21.82 0.55
C SER A 121 -4.69 20.97 -0.61
N GLN A 122 -3.91 19.90 -0.30
CA GLN A 122 -3.32 18.99 -1.28
C GLN A 122 -4.26 17.81 -1.60
N LEU A 123 -5.22 17.49 -0.73
CA LEU A 123 -6.03 16.27 -0.77
C LEU A 123 -7.54 16.56 -0.67
N PRO A 124 -8.19 17.13 -1.69
CA PRO A 124 -9.64 17.28 -1.73
C PRO A 124 -10.32 15.93 -2.04
N LEU A 125 -10.52 15.09 -1.01
CA LEU A 125 -11.00 13.71 -1.15
C LEU A 125 -12.47 13.50 -0.75
N ASN A 126 -13.11 14.49 -0.13
CA ASN A 126 -14.50 14.37 0.34
C ASN A 126 -15.45 14.04 -0.81
N GLY A 127 -16.38 13.11 -0.59
CA GLY A 127 -17.34 12.64 -1.60
C GLY A 127 -16.80 11.61 -2.58
N GLN A 128 -15.50 11.30 -2.57
CA GLN A 128 -14.92 10.30 -3.45
C GLN A 128 -15.06 8.88 -2.86
N LYS A 129 -15.23 7.86 -3.71
CA LYS A 129 -15.17 6.43 -3.31
C LYS A 129 -13.76 6.10 -2.80
N VAL A 130 -13.63 5.06 -1.96
CA VAL A 130 -12.33 4.64 -1.43
C VAL A 130 -11.30 4.38 -2.52
N SER A 131 -11.68 3.73 -3.62
CA SER A 131 -10.82 3.44 -4.77
C SER A 131 -10.75 4.56 -5.82
N ALA A 132 -11.19 5.79 -5.48
CA ALA A 132 -10.96 7.02 -6.22
C ALA A 132 -9.81 7.83 -5.54
N GLY A 133 -9.75 9.12 -5.74
CA GLY A 133 -8.72 9.97 -5.13
C GLY A 133 -7.40 9.94 -5.90
N ILE A 134 -6.30 9.62 -5.26
CA ILE A 134 -4.95 9.74 -5.81
C ILE A 134 -4.51 8.45 -6.50
N PHE A 135 -4.32 8.54 -7.82
CA PHE A 135 -3.85 7.46 -8.69
C PHE A 135 -2.38 7.66 -9.07
N ALA A 136 -1.66 6.57 -9.21
CA ALA A 136 -0.33 6.45 -9.81
C ALA A 136 0.56 7.70 -9.66
N PRO A 137 1.05 8.02 -8.46
CA PRO A 137 2.00 9.10 -8.28
C PRO A 137 3.34 8.72 -8.91
N ALA A 138 3.92 9.61 -9.70
CA ALA A 138 5.26 9.45 -10.26
C ALA A 138 6.22 10.44 -9.61
N ILE A 139 7.31 9.93 -9.01
CA ILE A 139 8.37 10.74 -8.41
C ILE A 139 9.59 10.82 -9.34
N SER A 140 10.07 12.03 -9.57
CA SER A 140 11.25 12.28 -10.41
C SER A 140 12.17 13.30 -9.77
N TYR A 141 13.48 13.13 -9.95
CA TYR A 141 14.49 14.09 -9.55
C TYR A 141 15.05 14.82 -10.77
N ASN A 142 14.98 16.14 -10.78
CA ASN A 142 15.61 16.96 -11.82
C ASN A 142 17.01 17.37 -11.36
N PRO A 143 18.09 16.83 -11.96
CA PRO A 143 19.47 17.11 -11.56
C PRO A 143 19.91 18.54 -11.90
N HIS A 144 19.28 19.20 -12.88
CA HIS A 144 19.65 20.56 -13.31
C HIS A 144 19.28 21.63 -12.28
N ASN A 145 18.13 21.49 -11.62
CA ASN A 145 17.67 22.43 -10.59
C ASN A 145 17.66 21.82 -9.18
N LYS A 146 18.09 20.56 -9.03
CA LYS A 146 18.18 19.80 -7.76
C LYS A 146 16.83 19.77 -7.02
N THR A 147 15.76 19.49 -7.76
CA THR A 147 14.39 19.50 -7.23
C THR A 147 13.73 18.16 -7.50
N PHE A 148 13.04 17.65 -6.48
CA PHE A 148 12.13 16.52 -6.60
C PHE A 148 10.75 17.02 -7.04
N TYR A 149 10.13 16.29 -7.93
CA TYR A 149 8.78 16.48 -8.43
C TYR A 149 7.97 15.22 -8.18
N MET A 150 6.78 15.35 -7.67
CA MET A 150 5.80 14.28 -7.62
C MET A 150 4.55 14.74 -8.35
N ILE A 151 4.21 14.05 -9.44
CA ILE A 151 3.05 14.32 -10.28
C ILE A 151 2.05 13.17 -10.13
N THR A 152 0.74 13.46 -10.17
CA THR A 152 -0.30 12.45 -9.96
C THR A 152 -1.65 12.92 -10.50
N THR A 153 -2.60 12.00 -10.53
CA THR A 153 -4.01 12.26 -10.81
C THR A 153 -4.84 12.16 -9.54
N ASN A 154 -5.59 13.19 -9.20
CA ASN A 154 -6.78 13.03 -8.36
C ASN A 154 -7.99 12.92 -9.27
N VAL A 155 -8.61 11.75 -9.36
CA VAL A 155 -9.70 11.48 -10.32
C VAL A 155 -10.92 12.38 -10.15
N GLY A 156 -11.12 12.96 -8.96
CA GLY A 156 -12.16 13.97 -8.71
C GLY A 156 -11.71 15.42 -8.97
N TRP A 157 -10.43 15.66 -9.31
CA TRP A 157 -9.87 17.00 -9.37
C TRP A 157 -8.96 17.25 -10.59
N GLY A 158 -8.40 16.20 -11.20
CA GLY A 158 -7.50 16.23 -12.35
C GLY A 158 -6.02 16.12 -11.97
N ASN A 159 -5.16 16.31 -12.97
CA ASN A 159 -3.71 16.18 -12.83
C ASN A 159 -3.08 17.39 -12.15
N PHE A 160 -2.11 17.16 -11.30
CA PHE A 160 -1.33 18.17 -10.59
C PHE A 160 0.02 17.61 -10.17
N PHE A 161 0.92 18.49 -9.76
CA PHE A 161 2.19 18.09 -9.15
C PHE A 161 2.50 18.96 -7.93
N VAL A 162 3.41 18.44 -7.11
CA VAL A 162 4.07 19.14 -6.01
C VAL A 162 5.58 18.95 -6.13
N LYS A 163 6.37 19.87 -5.57
CA LYS A 163 7.82 19.83 -5.66
C LYS A 163 8.52 20.21 -4.36
N THR A 164 9.74 19.74 -4.17
CA THR A 164 10.60 20.12 -3.04
C THR A 164 12.08 19.96 -3.39
N LYS A 165 12.94 20.67 -2.69
CA LYS A 165 14.41 20.43 -2.72
C LYS A 165 14.87 19.47 -1.63
N ASP A 166 14.02 19.25 -0.62
CA ASP A 166 14.27 18.35 0.49
C ASP A 166 13.10 17.37 0.66
N PRO A 167 13.24 16.11 0.21
CA PRO A 167 12.16 15.12 0.32
C PRO A 167 11.85 14.69 1.77
N PHE A 168 12.75 14.97 2.72
CA PHE A 168 12.50 14.75 4.14
C PHE A 168 11.70 15.89 4.80
N GLY A 169 11.56 17.01 4.11
CA GLY A 169 10.82 18.19 4.53
C GLY A 169 9.43 18.30 3.92
N SER A 170 8.95 19.54 3.84
CA SER A 170 7.63 19.82 3.29
C SER A 170 7.65 19.92 1.77
N TRP A 171 6.59 19.42 1.15
CA TRP A 171 6.33 19.58 -0.28
C TRP A 171 5.48 20.83 -0.54
N SER A 172 5.57 21.40 -1.75
CA SER A 172 4.83 22.60 -2.15
C SER A 172 3.30 22.42 -2.07
N GLU A 173 2.55 23.51 -2.20
CA GLU A 173 1.15 23.45 -2.57
C GLU A 173 1.00 22.86 -3.98
N PRO A 174 -0.16 22.25 -4.31
CA PRO A 174 -0.41 21.65 -5.61
C PRO A 174 -0.38 22.68 -6.75
N ILE A 175 0.34 22.34 -7.80
CA ILE A 175 0.33 23.09 -9.05
C ILE A 175 -0.48 22.30 -10.06
N ARG A 176 -1.66 22.81 -10.42
CA ARG A 176 -2.60 22.14 -11.31
C ARG A 176 -2.14 22.17 -12.76
N LEU A 177 -2.43 21.09 -13.47
CA LEU A 177 -2.11 20.91 -14.89
C LEU A 177 -3.42 20.72 -15.70
N PRO A 178 -4.23 21.77 -15.89
CA PRO A 178 -5.53 21.64 -16.54
C PRO A 178 -5.46 21.20 -18.01
N ASP A 179 -4.29 21.42 -18.65
CA ASP A 179 -4.03 21.02 -20.03
C ASP A 179 -3.59 19.57 -20.18
N VAL A 180 -3.18 18.90 -19.10
CA VAL A 180 -2.83 17.47 -19.08
C VAL A 180 -4.10 16.72 -18.71
N LYS A 181 -4.68 16.01 -19.69
CA LYS A 181 -5.90 15.20 -19.52
C LYS A 181 -5.53 13.75 -19.17
N GLY A 182 -6.54 12.92 -18.94
CA GLY A 182 -6.33 11.51 -18.65
C GLY A 182 -5.70 11.26 -17.27
N ILE A 183 -4.90 10.19 -17.17
CA ILE A 183 -4.33 9.69 -15.91
C ILE A 183 -2.84 9.36 -16.05
N ASP A 184 -2.22 8.97 -14.94
CA ASP A 184 -0.85 8.45 -14.82
C ASP A 184 0.21 9.35 -15.44
N PRO A 185 0.25 10.65 -15.13
CA PRO A 185 1.30 11.51 -15.64
C PRO A 185 2.63 11.20 -14.97
N SER A 186 3.73 11.26 -15.74
CA SER A 186 5.10 11.25 -15.20
C SER A 186 5.96 12.33 -15.82
N PHE A 187 6.96 12.83 -15.08
CA PHE A 187 7.96 13.76 -15.59
C PHE A 187 9.16 13.01 -16.14
N PHE A 188 9.66 13.49 -17.27
CA PHE A 188 10.98 13.14 -17.79
C PHE A 188 11.83 14.41 -17.90
N PHE A 189 13.02 14.41 -17.25
CA PHE A 189 14.00 15.49 -17.31
C PHE A 189 15.18 15.05 -18.16
N ASP A 190 15.30 15.64 -19.35
CA ASP A 190 16.35 15.29 -20.31
C ASP A 190 17.71 15.90 -19.91
N ASP A 191 18.79 15.27 -20.32
CA ASP A 191 20.17 15.73 -20.11
C ASP A 191 20.50 17.07 -20.80
N ASN A 192 19.71 17.47 -21.80
CA ASN A 192 19.79 18.77 -22.48
C ASN A 192 19.09 19.91 -21.71
N GLY A 193 18.52 19.62 -20.51
CA GLY A 193 17.82 20.60 -19.67
C GLY A 193 16.35 20.79 -19.99
N LYS A 194 15.81 20.14 -21.02
CA LYS A 194 14.37 20.12 -21.29
C LYS A 194 13.64 19.16 -20.37
N ALA A 195 12.37 19.44 -20.16
CA ALA A 195 11.47 18.59 -19.39
C ALA A 195 10.21 18.25 -20.19
N TYR A 196 9.67 17.09 -19.93
CA TYR A 196 8.50 16.56 -20.60
C TYR A 196 7.54 15.94 -19.59
N ILE A 197 6.24 15.96 -19.90
CA ILE A 197 5.20 15.17 -19.24
C ILE A 197 4.73 14.13 -20.24
N VAL A 198 4.68 12.87 -19.81
CA VAL A 198 4.00 11.78 -20.52
C VAL A 198 2.83 11.29 -19.70
N ASN A 199 1.71 10.94 -20.33
CA ASN A 199 0.50 10.49 -19.63
C ASN A 199 -0.39 9.63 -20.54
N ASN A 200 -1.25 8.82 -19.92
CA ASN A 200 -2.34 8.14 -20.61
C ASN A 200 -3.50 9.11 -20.83
N ASP A 201 -4.15 9.00 -22.00
CA ASP A 201 -5.39 9.73 -22.29
C ASP A 201 -6.24 8.97 -23.35
N GLU A 202 -7.39 9.52 -23.67
CA GLU A 202 -8.21 9.09 -24.80
C GLU A 202 -7.41 9.16 -26.12
N PRO A 203 -7.68 8.29 -27.10
CA PRO A 203 -7.07 8.36 -28.42
C PRO A 203 -7.45 9.65 -29.16
N GLU A 204 -6.74 9.97 -30.23
CA GLU A 204 -7.18 11.01 -31.15
C GLU A 204 -8.46 10.57 -31.87
N GLY A 205 -9.48 11.42 -31.86
CA GLY A 205 -10.79 11.11 -32.43
C GLY A 205 -11.62 10.19 -31.54
N LYS A 206 -12.39 9.29 -32.16
CA LYS A 206 -13.29 8.38 -31.45
C LYS A 206 -12.56 7.08 -31.10
N ALA A 207 -12.71 6.61 -29.85
CA ALA A 207 -12.26 5.29 -29.46
C ALA A 207 -12.89 4.20 -30.34
N GLU A 208 -12.07 3.29 -30.85
CA GLU A 208 -12.51 2.20 -31.75
C GLU A 208 -13.09 1.00 -30.98
N TYR A 209 -12.72 0.85 -29.72
CA TYR A 209 -13.17 -0.22 -28.81
C TYR A 209 -13.05 0.25 -27.35
N ASP A 210 -13.68 -0.46 -26.43
CA ASP A 210 -13.57 -0.17 -25.01
C ASP A 210 -12.15 -0.42 -24.50
N GLY A 211 -11.59 0.53 -23.75
CA GLY A 211 -10.20 0.50 -23.29
C GLY A 211 -9.17 0.92 -24.34
N HIS A 212 -9.57 1.43 -25.52
CA HIS A 212 -8.65 2.07 -26.45
C HIS A 212 -8.11 3.36 -25.85
N ARG A 213 -6.80 3.40 -25.61
CA ARG A 213 -6.07 4.51 -25.00
C ARG A 213 -4.85 4.88 -25.84
N ALA A 214 -4.27 6.04 -25.50
CA ALA A 214 -3.05 6.56 -26.11
C ALA A 214 -2.11 7.12 -25.06
N ILE A 215 -0.80 7.05 -25.34
CA ILE A 215 0.20 7.79 -24.58
C ILE A 215 0.52 9.08 -25.29
N ARG A 216 0.49 10.17 -24.54
CA ARG A 216 0.79 11.52 -25.01
C ARG A 216 2.05 12.05 -24.37
N VAL A 217 2.72 12.96 -25.08
CA VAL A 217 3.88 13.70 -24.57
C VAL A 217 3.67 15.19 -24.78
N ARG A 218 4.15 15.98 -23.85
CA ARG A 218 4.16 17.45 -23.93
C ARG A 218 5.44 17.99 -23.28
N GLU A 219 6.02 19.06 -23.85
CA GLU A 219 7.14 19.76 -23.23
C GLU A 219 6.64 20.55 -22.01
N PHE A 220 7.48 20.65 -20.98
CA PHE A 220 7.20 21.33 -19.72
C PHE A 220 8.31 22.33 -19.39
N ASP A 221 7.98 23.55 -19.01
CA ASP A 221 8.93 24.54 -18.55
C ASP A 221 9.01 24.55 -17.01
N VAL A 222 10.11 24.08 -16.47
CA VAL A 222 10.38 24.01 -15.02
C VAL A 222 10.53 25.38 -14.34
N ASN A 223 10.74 26.46 -15.11
CA ASN A 223 10.86 27.82 -14.56
C ASN A 223 9.52 28.50 -14.36
N THR A 224 8.56 28.21 -15.24
CA THR A 224 7.20 28.75 -15.16
C THR A 224 6.19 27.78 -14.60
N ASP A 225 6.56 26.51 -14.40
CA ASP A 225 5.69 25.42 -13.96
C ASP A 225 4.48 25.18 -14.90
N LYS A 226 4.71 25.30 -16.20
CA LYS A 226 3.67 25.22 -17.23
C LYS A 226 4.05 24.28 -18.36
N THR A 227 3.04 23.69 -18.98
CA THR A 227 3.17 23.00 -20.26
C THR A 227 3.51 23.97 -21.38
N VAL A 228 4.29 23.54 -22.36
CA VAL A 228 4.74 24.33 -23.51
C VAL A 228 4.38 23.64 -24.81
N GLY A 229 3.78 24.38 -25.73
CA GLY A 229 3.42 23.87 -27.04
C GLY A 229 2.27 22.83 -27.03
N PRO A 230 1.99 22.22 -28.17
CA PRO A 230 0.94 21.22 -28.29
C PRO A 230 1.38 19.88 -27.72
N GLU A 231 0.42 19.09 -27.29
CA GLU A 231 0.64 17.68 -26.99
C GLU A 231 0.76 16.86 -28.29
N LYS A 232 1.39 15.70 -28.20
CA LYS A 232 1.52 14.74 -29.29
C LYS A 232 1.21 13.33 -28.79
N VAL A 233 0.39 12.59 -29.52
CA VAL A 233 0.24 11.13 -29.34
C VAL A 233 1.52 10.45 -29.81
N ILE A 234 2.16 9.68 -28.95
CA ILE A 234 3.40 8.94 -29.25
C ILE A 234 3.19 7.44 -29.30
N ILE A 235 2.17 6.91 -28.62
CA ILE A 235 1.67 5.55 -28.76
C ILE A 235 0.15 5.62 -28.87
N ASN A 236 -0.42 4.89 -29.83
CA ASN A 236 -1.86 4.72 -29.99
C ASN A 236 -2.18 3.23 -29.91
N LYS A 237 -3.09 2.82 -29.03
CA LYS A 237 -3.50 1.44 -28.73
C LYS A 237 -2.50 0.66 -27.88
N GLY A 238 -1.28 0.38 -28.35
CA GLY A 238 -0.27 -0.41 -27.66
C GLY A 238 0.70 -1.10 -28.60
N VAL A 239 1.31 -2.23 -28.16
CA VAL A 239 2.36 -2.94 -28.91
C VAL A 239 1.85 -3.57 -30.21
N HIS A 240 0.67 -4.22 -30.14
CA HIS A 240 0.02 -4.91 -31.25
C HIS A 240 -1.34 -4.29 -31.54
N PRO A 241 -1.42 -3.16 -32.28
CA PRO A 241 -2.66 -2.43 -32.52
C PRO A 241 -3.77 -3.27 -33.15
N GLU A 242 -3.42 -4.30 -33.94
CA GLU A 242 -4.31 -5.26 -34.58
C GLU A 242 -5.08 -6.15 -33.58
N ASP A 243 -4.48 -6.43 -32.41
CA ASP A 243 -5.06 -7.25 -31.33
C ASP A 243 -5.97 -6.44 -30.41
N LYS A 244 -6.12 -5.12 -30.67
CA LYS A 244 -6.92 -4.19 -29.85
C LYS A 244 -6.55 -4.23 -28.37
N PRO A 245 -5.28 -4.00 -28.02
CA PRO A 245 -4.86 -3.97 -26.62
C PRO A 245 -5.61 -2.89 -25.86
N ILE A 246 -5.91 -3.17 -24.60
CA ILE A 246 -6.65 -2.24 -23.74
C ILE A 246 -5.72 -1.57 -22.73
N TRP A 247 -6.06 -0.33 -22.36
CA TRP A 247 -5.44 0.38 -21.26
C TRP A 247 -3.91 0.41 -21.33
N ILE A 248 -3.36 1.02 -22.41
CA ILE A 248 -1.95 1.44 -22.38
C ILE A 248 -1.84 2.64 -21.42
N GLU A 249 -1.16 2.47 -20.28
CA GLU A 249 -1.15 3.43 -19.16
C GLU A 249 0.18 3.40 -18.40
N GLY A 250 0.32 4.18 -17.31
CA GLY A 250 1.53 4.21 -16.46
C GLY A 250 2.81 4.53 -17.22
N PRO A 251 2.87 5.54 -18.13
CA PRO A 251 4.06 5.74 -18.95
C PRO A 251 5.22 6.33 -18.15
N HIS A 252 6.42 5.74 -18.33
CA HIS A 252 7.69 6.33 -17.88
C HIS A 252 8.65 6.45 -19.05
N MET A 253 9.30 7.60 -19.19
CA MET A 253 10.30 7.86 -20.23
C MET A 253 11.72 7.90 -19.66
N TYR A 254 12.66 7.27 -20.36
CA TYR A 254 14.07 7.24 -19.98
C TYR A 254 14.95 7.59 -21.18
N LYS A 255 16.12 8.17 -20.92
CA LYS A 255 17.16 8.31 -21.95
C LYS A 255 18.37 7.45 -21.56
N ILE A 256 18.68 6.44 -22.35
CA ILE A 256 19.72 5.46 -22.08
C ILE A 256 20.57 5.32 -23.36
N ASN A 257 21.87 5.56 -23.23
CA ASN A 257 22.81 5.52 -24.35
C ASN A 257 22.37 6.38 -25.56
N GLY A 258 21.82 7.57 -25.27
CA GLY A 258 21.37 8.53 -26.30
C GLY A 258 20.05 8.18 -26.98
N LYS A 259 19.37 7.09 -26.60
CA LYS A 259 18.03 6.69 -27.09
C LYS A 259 16.98 6.94 -26.05
N TYR A 260 15.77 7.27 -26.49
CA TYR A 260 14.61 7.44 -25.63
C TYR A 260 13.85 6.12 -25.55
N PHE A 261 13.61 5.65 -24.34
CA PHE A 261 12.78 4.48 -24.06
C PHE A 261 11.50 4.95 -23.40
N LEU A 262 10.37 4.41 -23.85
CA LEU A 262 9.06 4.61 -23.25
C LEU A 262 8.56 3.26 -22.74
N MET A 263 8.39 3.14 -21.45
CA MET A 263 7.81 1.98 -20.79
C MET A 263 6.36 2.29 -20.41
N SER A 264 5.46 1.32 -20.51
CA SER A 264 4.05 1.50 -20.16
C SER A 264 3.41 0.17 -19.79
N ALA A 265 2.43 0.23 -18.89
CA ALA A 265 1.55 -0.91 -18.64
C ALA A 265 0.55 -1.11 -19.78
N GLU A 266 0.13 -2.36 -20.02
CA GLU A 266 -0.84 -2.75 -21.04
C GLU A 266 -1.68 -3.94 -20.57
N GLY A 267 -2.94 -4.03 -20.98
CA GLY A 267 -3.83 -5.15 -20.68
C GLY A 267 -4.80 -4.90 -19.53
N GLY A 268 -4.79 -3.69 -18.98
CA GLY A 268 -5.54 -3.33 -17.76
C GLY A 268 -4.94 -3.98 -16.51
N THR A 269 -5.28 -3.46 -15.34
CA THR A 269 -4.61 -3.78 -14.06
C THR A 269 -5.09 -5.07 -13.38
N SER A 270 -5.49 -6.09 -14.15
CA SER A 270 -5.93 -7.39 -13.65
C SER A 270 -5.18 -8.56 -14.32
N ASP A 271 -5.81 -9.69 -14.55
CA ASP A 271 -5.17 -10.93 -15.02
C ASP A 271 -4.36 -10.79 -16.33
N MET A 272 -4.73 -9.83 -17.19
CA MET A 272 -4.04 -9.58 -18.46
C MET A 272 -2.92 -8.53 -18.39
N HIS A 273 -2.65 -8.00 -17.19
CA HIS A 273 -1.67 -6.95 -16.98
C HIS A 273 -0.26 -7.34 -17.42
N SER A 274 0.43 -6.39 -18.00
CA SER A 274 1.80 -6.55 -18.50
C SER A 274 2.50 -5.21 -18.55
N GLU A 275 3.83 -5.24 -18.66
CA GLU A 275 4.67 -4.08 -18.93
C GLU A 275 5.29 -4.20 -20.33
N VAL A 276 5.24 -3.13 -21.09
CA VAL A 276 5.75 -3.07 -22.46
C VAL A 276 6.74 -1.93 -22.63
N ILE A 277 7.62 -2.03 -23.65
CA ILE A 277 8.70 -1.07 -23.88
C ILE A 277 8.82 -0.72 -25.37
N PHE A 278 9.10 0.56 -25.62
CA PHE A 278 9.32 1.13 -26.95
C PHE A 278 10.62 1.95 -26.94
N ARG A 279 11.19 2.20 -28.12
CA ARG A 279 12.39 3.01 -28.29
C ARG A 279 12.27 3.99 -29.44
N SER A 280 12.89 5.19 -29.28
CA SER A 280 12.94 6.25 -30.30
C SER A 280 14.25 7.00 -30.26
N ASP A 281 14.52 7.78 -31.30
CA ASP A 281 15.62 8.76 -31.37
C ASP A 281 15.20 10.16 -30.85
N SER A 282 13.91 10.34 -30.55
CA SER A 282 13.35 11.61 -30.10
C SER A 282 12.31 11.38 -29.02
N PRO A 283 12.17 12.29 -28.02
CA PRO A 283 11.09 12.19 -27.02
C PRO A 283 9.70 12.29 -27.62
N PHE A 284 9.58 12.81 -28.84
CA PHE A 284 8.33 12.90 -29.59
C PHE A 284 8.12 11.74 -30.56
N GLY A 285 8.93 10.69 -30.50
CA GLY A 285 8.84 9.54 -31.39
C GLY A 285 9.36 9.81 -32.82
N PRO A 286 9.12 8.87 -33.77
CA PRO A 286 8.28 7.68 -33.60
C PRO A 286 8.92 6.64 -32.68
N PHE A 287 8.09 6.04 -31.82
CA PHE A 287 8.50 4.96 -30.93
C PHE A 287 8.23 3.59 -31.57
N VAL A 288 9.23 2.71 -31.52
CA VAL A 288 9.18 1.35 -32.07
C VAL A 288 9.20 0.35 -30.91
N PRO A 289 8.26 -0.61 -30.86
CA PRO A 289 8.21 -1.60 -29.77
C PRO A 289 9.38 -2.59 -29.85
N ALA A 290 9.83 -3.09 -28.71
CA ALA A 290 10.76 -4.21 -28.64
C ALA A 290 10.10 -5.47 -29.23
N LYS A 291 10.90 -6.33 -29.88
CA LYS A 291 10.40 -7.63 -30.37
C LYS A 291 10.02 -8.56 -29.22
N LYS A 292 10.75 -8.49 -28.10
CA LYS A 292 10.43 -9.19 -26.85
C LYS A 292 9.55 -8.31 -25.97
N ASN A 293 8.30 -8.14 -26.33
CA ASN A 293 7.26 -7.55 -25.50
C ASN A 293 6.18 -8.62 -25.19
N PRO A 294 5.56 -8.60 -23.98
CA PRO A 294 5.86 -7.71 -22.85
C PRO A 294 7.20 -8.03 -22.17
N ILE A 295 7.80 -7.02 -21.55
CA ILE A 295 9.04 -7.16 -20.78
C ILE A 295 8.81 -7.64 -19.34
N LEU A 296 7.57 -7.69 -18.91
CA LEU A 296 7.09 -8.26 -17.65
C LEU A 296 5.63 -8.67 -17.81
N THR A 297 5.29 -9.88 -17.43
CA THR A 297 3.90 -10.34 -17.27
C THR A 297 3.84 -11.64 -16.47
N GLN A 298 2.65 -11.99 -15.97
CA GLN A 298 2.35 -13.30 -15.37
C GLN A 298 1.08 -13.92 -15.98
N ARG A 299 0.51 -13.27 -17.01
CA ARG A 299 -0.75 -13.70 -17.67
C ARG A 299 -0.65 -15.04 -18.37
N ASP A 300 0.55 -15.45 -18.79
CA ASP A 300 0.81 -16.69 -19.52
C ASP A 300 0.94 -17.91 -18.62
N LEU A 301 0.90 -17.71 -17.30
CA LEU A 301 1.13 -18.76 -16.32
C LEU A 301 -0.18 -19.30 -15.73
N ASN A 302 -0.18 -20.59 -15.35
CA ASN A 302 -1.33 -21.17 -14.66
C ASN A 302 -1.63 -20.39 -13.34
N PRO A 303 -2.80 -19.75 -13.19
CA PRO A 303 -3.15 -18.99 -11.98
C PRO A 303 -3.27 -19.88 -10.73
N ASN A 304 -3.51 -21.17 -10.89
CA ASN A 304 -3.64 -22.14 -9.79
C ASN A 304 -2.30 -22.78 -9.38
N ARG A 305 -1.16 -22.23 -9.83
CA ARG A 305 0.15 -22.69 -9.35
C ARG A 305 0.35 -22.35 -7.87
N PRO A 306 1.23 -23.06 -7.13
CA PRO A 306 1.53 -22.72 -5.75
C PRO A 306 2.05 -21.27 -5.59
N ASN A 307 1.52 -20.54 -4.61
CA ASN A 307 1.89 -19.13 -4.30
C ASN A 307 1.96 -18.25 -5.56
N PRO A 308 0.88 -18.15 -6.32
CA PRO A 308 0.89 -17.40 -7.58
C PRO A 308 1.11 -15.91 -7.33
N VAL A 309 1.92 -15.31 -8.19
CA VAL A 309 1.97 -13.85 -8.39
C VAL A 309 1.23 -13.56 -9.68
N THR A 310 0.29 -12.63 -9.67
CA THR A 310 -0.56 -12.27 -10.82
C THR A 310 -0.54 -10.76 -11.04
N CYS A 311 -1.16 -10.28 -12.11
CA CYS A 311 -1.36 -8.85 -12.37
C CYS A 311 -0.07 -8.02 -12.43
N ALA A 312 1.08 -8.61 -12.82
CA ALA A 312 2.37 -7.92 -12.81
C ALA A 312 2.48 -6.90 -13.94
N GLY A 313 2.82 -5.66 -13.60
CA GLY A 313 3.01 -4.54 -14.54
C GLY A 313 3.12 -3.21 -13.81
N HIS A 314 2.90 -2.09 -14.52
CA HIS A 314 2.99 -0.72 -14.05
C HIS A 314 4.32 -0.48 -13.32
N ALA A 315 5.41 -0.71 -14.06
CA ALA A 315 6.76 -0.69 -13.53
C ALA A 315 7.42 0.68 -13.67
N ASP A 316 8.38 0.97 -12.80
CA ASP A 316 9.32 2.10 -12.93
C ASP A 316 10.76 1.61 -12.71
N LEU A 317 11.72 2.19 -13.44
CA LEU A 317 13.11 1.76 -13.47
C LEU A 317 14.02 2.75 -12.75
N VAL A 318 15.03 2.20 -12.07
CA VAL A 318 16.09 3.00 -11.46
C VAL A 318 17.45 2.41 -11.73
N GLN A 319 18.45 3.27 -11.99
CA GLN A 319 19.84 2.87 -12.12
C GLN A 319 20.59 3.09 -10.81
N THR A 320 21.34 2.07 -10.38
CA THR A 320 22.23 2.18 -9.21
C THR A 320 23.49 3.00 -9.55
N PRO A 321 24.26 3.46 -8.55
CA PRO A 321 25.56 4.09 -8.77
C PRO A 321 26.58 3.18 -9.47
N SER A 322 26.45 1.85 -9.36
CA SER A 322 27.27 0.86 -10.07
C SER A 322 26.89 0.66 -11.53
N GLY A 323 25.75 1.24 -11.98
CA GLY A 323 25.26 1.11 -13.34
C GLY A 323 24.23 0.00 -13.56
N ASP A 324 23.95 -0.82 -12.55
CA ASP A 324 22.94 -1.87 -12.62
C ASP A 324 21.53 -1.24 -12.62
N TRP A 325 20.58 -1.87 -13.32
CA TRP A 325 19.20 -1.41 -13.39
C TRP A 325 18.29 -2.32 -12.59
N TRP A 326 17.31 -1.70 -11.91
CA TRP A 326 16.29 -2.35 -11.12
C TRP A 326 14.92 -1.82 -11.47
N ALA A 327 13.91 -2.67 -11.37
CA ALA A 327 12.51 -2.34 -11.58
C ALA A 327 11.72 -2.51 -10.28
N VAL A 328 10.93 -1.51 -9.93
CA VAL A 328 9.80 -1.66 -9.01
C VAL A 328 8.53 -1.79 -9.84
N PHE A 329 7.59 -2.63 -9.42
CA PHE A 329 6.35 -2.84 -10.14
C PHE A 329 5.25 -3.33 -9.22
N LEU A 330 4.00 -3.20 -9.62
CA LEU A 330 2.91 -3.79 -8.87
C LEU A 330 2.65 -5.24 -9.30
N ALA A 331 2.24 -6.06 -8.34
CA ALA A 331 1.65 -7.37 -8.59
C ALA A 331 0.76 -7.80 -7.42
N CYS A 332 -0.04 -8.85 -7.63
CA CYS A 332 -0.92 -9.42 -6.61
C CYS A 332 -0.44 -10.79 -6.16
N ARG A 333 -0.70 -11.13 -4.89
CA ARG A 333 -0.57 -12.49 -4.35
C ARG A 333 -1.96 -13.01 -3.98
N PRO A 334 -2.70 -13.63 -4.91
CA PRO A 334 -4.05 -14.10 -4.59
C PRO A 334 -4.04 -15.36 -3.72
N CYS A 335 -4.97 -15.44 -2.76
CA CYS A 335 -5.33 -16.69 -2.10
C CYS A 335 -6.14 -17.57 -3.03
N ASP A 336 -5.89 -18.90 -3.02
CA ASP A 336 -6.58 -19.88 -3.86
C ASP A 336 -6.59 -19.48 -5.35
N GLY A 337 -5.50 -18.84 -5.79
CA GLY A 337 -5.30 -18.39 -7.17
C GLY A 337 -6.23 -17.28 -7.66
N LYS A 338 -7.11 -16.73 -6.82
CA LYS A 338 -8.16 -15.79 -7.27
C LYS A 338 -8.53 -14.66 -6.33
N PHE A 339 -8.27 -14.75 -5.02
CA PHE A 339 -8.74 -13.74 -4.05
C PHE A 339 -7.61 -12.80 -3.63
N GLU A 340 -7.60 -11.58 -4.16
CA GLU A 340 -6.58 -10.55 -3.93
C GLU A 340 -6.99 -9.64 -2.74
N ASN A 341 -6.99 -10.19 -1.52
CA ASN A 341 -7.30 -9.42 -0.30
C ASN A 341 -6.22 -8.40 0.04
N LEU A 342 -4.96 -8.72 -0.26
CA LEU A 342 -3.83 -7.82 -0.03
C LEU A 342 -3.78 -6.66 -1.04
N GLY A 343 -4.53 -6.78 -2.15
CA GLY A 343 -4.48 -5.84 -3.25
C GLY A 343 -3.19 -5.94 -4.06
N ARG A 344 -2.82 -4.84 -4.73
CA ARG A 344 -1.61 -4.74 -5.56
C ARG A 344 -0.45 -4.25 -4.68
N GLU A 345 0.59 -5.05 -4.58
CA GLU A 345 1.75 -4.88 -3.70
C GLU A 345 2.97 -4.47 -4.53
N THR A 346 3.99 -3.87 -3.93
CA THR A 346 5.22 -3.46 -4.65
C THR A 346 6.27 -4.55 -4.60
N PHE A 347 6.74 -4.95 -5.78
CA PHE A 347 7.81 -5.94 -6.00
C PHE A 347 9.08 -5.27 -6.53
N LEU A 348 10.22 -5.98 -6.42
CA LEU A 348 11.53 -5.54 -6.90
C LEU A 348 12.19 -6.66 -7.69
N LEU A 349 12.70 -6.35 -8.89
CA LEU A 349 13.50 -7.26 -9.70
C LEU A 349 14.70 -6.53 -10.36
N PRO A 350 15.82 -7.23 -10.58
CA PRO A 350 16.89 -6.72 -11.44
C PRO A 350 16.43 -6.68 -12.89
N VAL A 351 16.96 -5.74 -13.66
CA VAL A 351 16.72 -5.60 -15.09
C VAL A 351 17.90 -6.14 -15.87
N SER A 352 17.63 -7.03 -16.80
CA SER A 352 18.59 -7.49 -17.81
C SER A 352 18.41 -6.72 -19.13
N TRP A 353 19.30 -6.95 -20.09
CA TRP A 353 19.24 -6.31 -21.40
C TRP A 353 19.15 -7.36 -22.50
N THR A 354 18.28 -7.13 -23.48
CA THR A 354 18.21 -7.97 -24.68
C THR A 354 19.37 -7.67 -25.62
N ASP A 355 19.66 -8.58 -26.58
CA ASP A 355 20.67 -8.37 -27.62
C ASP A 355 20.40 -7.11 -28.46
N GLU A 356 19.14 -6.69 -28.57
CA GLU A 356 18.73 -5.47 -29.26
C GLU A 356 18.89 -4.20 -28.40
N GLY A 357 19.36 -4.34 -27.15
CA GLY A 357 19.57 -3.24 -26.21
C GLY A 357 18.28 -2.67 -25.62
N PHE A 358 17.25 -3.50 -25.42
CA PHE A 358 16.05 -3.14 -24.64
C PHE A 358 16.15 -3.69 -23.21
N PRO A 359 15.64 -2.98 -22.20
CA PRO A 359 15.50 -3.53 -20.86
C PRO A 359 14.49 -4.68 -20.85
N LEU A 360 14.76 -5.69 -20.02
CA LEU A 360 13.91 -6.86 -19.79
C LEU A 360 13.85 -7.12 -18.28
N ILE A 361 12.67 -6.97 -17.69
CA ILE A 361 12.44 -7.19 -16.26
C ILE A 361 12.34 -8.68 -15.96
N LEU A 362 11.49 -9.39 -16.72
CA LEU A 362 11.31 -10.82 -16.57
C LEU A 362 10.89 -11.45 -17.91
N GLU A 363 11.55 -12.55 -18.29
CA GLU A 363 11.16 -13.28 -19.50
C GLU A 363 9.74 -13.87 -19.37
N GLN A 364 8.98 -13.86 -20.47
CA GLN A 364 7.68 -14.52 -20.55
C GLN A 364 7.76 -15.99 -20.12
N GLY A 365 6.74 -16.47 -19.46
CA GLY A 365 6.69 -17.83 -18.94
C GLY A 365 7.53 -18.07 -17.69
N LYS A 366 8.26 -17.07 -17.18
CA LYS A 366 8.98 -17.14 -15.91
C LYS A 366 8.12 -16.63 -14.77
N VAL A 367 8.19 -17.31 -13.64
CA VAL A 367 7.50 -16.91 -12.40
C VAL A 367 8.26 -15.75 -11.74
N VAL A 368 7.55 -14.73 -11.28
CA VAL A 368 8.13 -13.69 -10.42
C VAL A 368 8.69 -14.35 -9.17
N PRO A 369 10.00 -14.22 -8.88
CA PRO A 369 10.61 -14.83 -7.71
C PRO A 369 10.16 -14.15 -6.43
N MET A 370 9.87 -14.95 -5.38
CA MET A 370 9.47 -14.48 -4.06
C MET A 370 10.65 -14.02 -3.19
N SER A 371 11.86 -14.08 -3.70
CA SER A 371 13.06 -13.56 -3.05
C SER A 371 14.10 -13.17 -4.08
N GLY A 372 14.99 -12.26 -3.69
CA GLY A 372 16.14 -11.82 -4.49
C GLY A 372 17.28 -11.37 -3.61
N THR A 373 18.35 -10.90 -4.23
CA THR A 373 19.54 -10.37 -3.53
C THR A 373 20.05 -9.14 -4.25
N VAL A 374 20.21 -8.04 -3.52
CA VAL A 374 20.90 -6.84 -4.02
C VAL A 374 22.36 -6.93 -3.60
N LYS A 375 23.25 -6.98 -4.59
CA LYS A 375 24.70 -7.07 -4.33
C LYS A 375 25.21 -5.81 -3.60
N GLY A 376 25.93 -6.03 -2.52
CA GLY A 376 26.50 -4.94 -1.70
C GLY A 376 25.55 -4.36 -0.66
N ALA A 377 24.27 -4.71 -0.68
CA ALA A 377 23.35 -4.35 0.40
C ALA A 377 23.58 -5.22 1.65
N VAL A 378 23.25 -4.67 2.81
CA VAL A 378 23.24 -5.39 4.09
C VAL A 378 21.88 -5.21 4.73
N ARG A 379 21.08 -6.28 4.75
CA ARG A 379 19.72 -6.26 5.30
C ARG A 379 19.74 -5.92 6.78
N GLY A 380 18.99 -4.88 7.14
CA GLY A 380 18.75 -4.46 8.52
C GLY A 380 17.79 -5.39 9.27
N LYS A 381 17.56 -5.08 10.54
CA LYS A 381 16.58 -5.80 11.36
C LYS A 381 15.13 -5.37 11.08
N ASN A 382 14.94 -4.10 10.76
CA ASN A 382 13.63 -3.49 10.54
C ASN A 382 13.39 -3.32 9.03
N VAL A 383 13.03 -4.41 8.37
CA VAL A 383 12.67 -4.43 6.95
C VAL A 383 11.15 -4.38 6.78
N THR A 384 10.69 -3.98 5.61
CA THR A 384 9.26 -3.84 5.28
C THR A 384 8.60 -5.15 4.85
N PHE A 385 9.37 -6.16 4.55
CA PHE A 385 8.95 -7.43 3.95
C PHE A 385 9.08 -8.64 4.91
N GLY A 386 8.53 -9.78 4.51
CA GLY A 386 8.54 -11.02 5.29
C GLY A 386 7.48 -11.03 6.39
N ASN A 387 7.57 -11.99 7.31
CA ASN A 387 6.70 -12.01 8.50
C ASN A 387 7.21 -11.02 9.55
N PHE A 388 6.31 -10.26 10.11
CA PHE A 388 6.59 -9.30 11.19
C PHE A 388 5.40 -9.14 12.12
N ALA A 389 5.66 -8.57 13.28
CA ALA A 389 4.66 -8.20 14.25
C ALA A 389 4.93 -6.78 14.77
N TYR A 390 3.88 -6.08 15.13
CA TYR A 390 3.96 -4.79 15.81
C TYR A 390 2.82 -4.63 16.81
N THR A 391 3.04 -3.77 17.79
CA THR A 391 2.02 -3.31 18.74
C THR A 391 2.17 -1.81 18.89
N ASP A 392 1.05 -1.10 18.77
CA ASP A 392 0.94 0.31 19.12
C ASP A 392 0.15 0.40 20.43
N ASP A 393 0.76 0.90 21.47
CA ASP A 393 0.17 1.08 22.81
C ASP A 393 -0.36 2.49 23.03
N PHE A 394 -0.34 3.33 22.00
CA PHE A 394 -0.83 4.69 22.00
C PHE A 394 -0.21 5.60 23.08
N SER A 395 0.97 5.25 23.58
CA SER A 395 1.71 6.04 24.54
C SER A 395 2.33 7.30 23.92
N GLU A 396 2.61 7.25 22.62
CA GLU A 396 3.19 8.37 21.89
C GLU A 396 2.11 9.36 21.42
N LYS A 397 2.47 10.65 21.40
CA LYS A 397 1.57 11.71 20.93
C LYS A 397 1.34 11.71 19.43
N ILE A 398 2.33 11.23 18.68
CA ILE A 398 2.30 11.14 17.22
C ILE A 398 2.18 9.68 16.83
N LEU A 399 1.13 9.36 16.11
CA LEU A 399 0.93 8.00 15.61
C LEU A 399 1.99 7.62 14.56
N PRO A 400 2.43 6.35 14.51
CA PRO A 400 3.27 5.83 13.44
C PRO A 400 2.72 6.12 12.04
N LEU A 401 3.62 6.29 11.07
CA LEU A 401 3.29 6.66 9.70
C LEU A 401 2.42 5.63 8.95
N ASP A 402 2.35 4.40 9.44
CA ASP A 402 1.50 3.37 8.83
C ASP A 402 -0.01 3.59 9.08
N TRP A 403 -0.39 4.43 10.03
CA TRP A 403 -1.78 4.73 10.31
C TRP A 403 -2.36 5.68 9.26
N MET A 404 -3.56 5.35 8.81
CA MET A 404 -4.31 6.10 7.80
C MET A 404 -5.77 6.27 8.25
N SER A 405 -6.40 7.28 7.66
CA SER A 405 -7.84 7.53 7.78
C SER A 405 -8.48 7.69 6.40
N LEU A 406 -9.79 7.74 6.32
CA LEU A 406 -10.50 8.00 5.06
C LEU A 406 -10.79 9.49 4.90
N ARG A 407 -10.29 10.09 3.82
CA ARG A 407 -10.66 11.42 3.28
C ARG A 407 -10.32 12.63 4.16
N SER A 408 -9.73 12.44 5.33
CA SER A 408 -9.51 13.52 6.31
C SER A 408 -8.26 13.27 7.14
N PRO A 409 -7.62 14.31 7.70
CA PRO A 409 -6.53 14.13 8.66
C PRO A 409 -6.91 13.25 9.86
N VAL A 410 -5.96 12.44 10.33
CA VAL A 410 -6.15 11.50 11.45
C VAL A 410 -6.57 12.23 12.74
N ASP A 411 -6.00 13.41 13.00
CA ASP A 411 -6.31 14.23 14.18
C ASP A 411 -7.75 14.78 14.18
N SER A 412 -8.46 14.75 13.05
CA SER A 412 -9.88 15.12 12.98
C SER A 412 -10.81 14.02 13.52
N ILE A 413 -10.34 12.77 13.62
CA ILE A 413 -11.17 11.61 14.01
C ILE A 413 -10.78 10.98 15.34
N CYS A 414 -9.53 11.10 15.76
CA CYS A 414 -9.02 10.52 17.00
C CYS A 414 -7.83 11.30 17.58
N THR A 415 -7.49 11.01 18.84
CA THR A 415 -6.33 11.63 19.52
C THR A 415 -5.77 10.70 20.60
N THR A 416 -4.45 10.71 20.78
CA THR A 416 -3.74 10.04 21.90
C THR A 416 -3.53 10.96 23.11
N SER A 417 -3.93 12.24 23.02
CA SER A 417 -3.68 13.25 24.04
C SER A 417 -4.82 13.42 25.06
N ALA A 418 -6.02 12.90 24.78
CA ALA A 418 -7.20 13.12 25.64
C ALA A 418 -7.15 12.25 26.91
N VAL A 419 -6.72 11.00 26.80
CA VAL A 419 -6.55 10.06 27.90
C VAL A 419 -5.18 9.40 27.74
N PRO A 420 -4.21 9.61 28.64
CA PRO A 420 -2.86 9.04 28.52
C PRO A 420 -2.89 7.51 28.38
N GLY A 421 -2.13 6.97 27.41
CA GLY A 421 -2.07 5.54 27.12
C GLY A 421 -3.30 4.98 26.38
N TYR A 422 -4.14 5.87 25.82
CA TYR A 422 -5.31 5.46 25.03
C TYR A 422 -5.46 6.30 23.76
N LEU A 423 -5.83 5.63 22.69
CA LEU A 423 -6.41 6.31 21.53
C LEU A 423 -7.89 6.61 21.82
N SER A 424 -8.25 7.88 21.87
CA SER A 424 -9.61 8.35 22.04
C SER A 424 -10.25 8.61 20.68
N MET A 425 -11.38 7.96 20.38
CA MET A 425 -12.11 8.08 19.12
C MET A 425 -13.57 8.39 19.39
N LYS A 426 -14.08 9.50 18.84
CA LYS A 426 -15.48 9.90 18.99
C LYS A 426 -16.38 9.08 18.07
N CYS A 427 -17.54 8.68 18.59
CA CYS A 427 -18.63 8.17 17.78
C CYS A 427 -19.21 9.32 16.94
N VAL A 428 -19.24 9.16 15.62
CA VAL A 428 -19.85 10.10 14.69
C VAL A 428 -20.98 9.42 13.92
N GLU A 429 -21.93 10.20 13.41
CA GLU A 429 -23.07 9.65 12.62
C GLU A 429 -22.60 9.08 11.28
N THR A 430 -21.49 9.60 10.75
CA THR A 430 -20.92 9.11 9.49
C THR A 430 -20.37 7.71 9.66
N THR A 431 -20.85 6.79 8.84
CA THR A 431 -20.36 5.41 8.77
C THR A 431 -19.35 5.24 7.62
N THR A 432 -18.57 4.16 7.65
CA THR A 432 -17.66 3.78 6.56
C THR A 432 -18.37 3.35 5.27
N ALA A 433 -19.68 3.13 5.29
CA ALA A 433 -20.50 2.91 4.10
C ALA A 433 -20.77 4.21 3.30
N GLN A 434 -20.41 5.37 3.85
CA GLN A 434 -20.64 6.67 3.23
C GLN A 434 -19.32 7.22 2.63
N LYS A 435 -19.45 8.02 1.57
CA LYS A 435 -18.32 8.73 0.95
C LYS A 435 -17.98 10.02 1.70
N ALA A 436 -17.97 9.98 3.01
CA ALA A 436 -17.70 11.10 3.90
C ALA A 436 -16.57 10.72 4.89
N VAL A 437 -16.43 11.43 5.98
CA VAL A 437 -15.35 11.24 6.96
C VAL A 437 -15.84 10.45 8.16
N PRO A 438 -15.63 9.12 8.22
CA PRO A 438 -15.95 8.30 9.39
C PRO A 438 -14.84 8.37 10.44
N SER A 439 -15.15 8.05 11.70
CA SER A 439 -14.13 7.76 12.70
C SER A 439 -13.56 6.36 12.48
N PHE A 440 -12.61 6.26 11.56
CA PHE A 440 -11.92 5.02 11.18
C PHE A 440 -10.43 5.26 11.01
N LEU A 441 -9.62 4.70 11.91
CA LEU A 441 -8.16 4.70 11.88
C LEU A 441 -7.67 3.30 11.50
N CYS A 442 -6.91 3.16 10.42
CA CYS A 442 -6.60 1.85 9.86
C CYS A 442 -5.16 1.71 9.34
N ARG A 443 -4.77 0.47 9.12
CA ARG A 443 -3.53 0.04 8.47
C ARG A 443 -3.85 -0.98 7.38
N ARG A 444 -2.95 -1.15 6.43
CA ARG A 444 -3.04 -2.21 5.42
C ARG A 444 -2.92 -3.59 6.07
N ILE A 445 -3.70 -4.58 5.64
CA ILE A 445 -3.31 -5.98 5.89
C ILE A 445 -2.16 -6.32 4.94
N GLN A 446 -1.15 -7.04 5.44
CA GLN A 446 0.11 -7.28 4.74
C GLN A 446 0.46 -8.77 4.63
N HIS A 447 -0.36 -9.63 5.21
CA HIS A 447 -0.21 -11.08 5.24
C HIS A 447 -1.56 -11.74 4.98
N HIS A 448 -1.54 -12.90 4.32
CA HIS A 448 -2.74 -13.74 4.22
C HIS A 448 -3.10 -14.34 5.57
N LYS A 449 -2.09 -14.83 6.29
CA LYS A 449 -2.24 -15.38 7.64
C LYS A 449 -1.79 -14.36 8.67
N PHE A 450 -2.72 -13.91 9.49
CA PHE A 450 -2.43 -12.94 10.55
C PHE A 450 -3.33 -13.10 11.76
N GLU A 451 -2.89 -12.54 12.86
CA GLU A 451 -3.67 -12.25 14.05
C GLU A 451 -3.59 -10.75 14.36
N SER A 452 -4.71 -10.14 14.70
CA SER A 452 -4.77 -8.76 15.14
C SER A 452 -5.73 -8.63 16.32
N SER A 453 -5.37 -7.83 17.32
CA SER A 453 -6.21 -7.61 18.49
C SER A 453 -6.12 -6.18 18.99
N SER A 454 -7.15 -5.79 19.75
CA SER A 454 -7.22 -4.50 20.44
C SER A 454 -8.00 -4.64 21.74
N ARG A 455 -7.77 -3.73 22.67
CA ARG A 455 -8.53 -3.61 23.91
C ARG A 455 -9.32 -2.32 23.88
N LEU A 456 -10.60 -2.41 24.20
CA LEU A 456 -11.58 -1.35 24.09
C LEU A 456 -12.25 -1.09 25.42
N VAL A 457 -12.20 0.16 25.90
CA VAL A 457 -13.04 0.66 26.99
C VAL A 457 -14.15 1.49 26.38
N PHE A 458 -15.38 0.93 26.41
CA PHE A 458 -16.54 1.55 25.76
C PHE A 458 -17.84 1.17 26.44
N ASN A 459 -18.75 2.15 26.58
CA ASN A 459 -20.08 1.92 27.13
C ASN A 459 -21.12 2.64 26.26
N PRO A 460 -21.64 1.97 25.20
CA PRO A 460 -22.64 2.57 24.32
C PRO A 460 -23.92 2.87 25.09
N THR A 461 -24.44 4.09 24.96
CA THR A 461 -25.65 4.57 25.64
C THR A 461 -26.76 4.95 24.68
N ALA A 462 -26.41 5.48 23.52
CA ALA A 462 -27.36 5.85 22.47
C ALA A 462 -27.56 4.72 21.47
N ASP A 463 -28.71 4.69 20.82
CA ASP A 463 -29.02 3.76 19.74
C ASP A 463 -27.97 3.91 18.63
N LYS A 464 -27.63 2.78 17.98
CA LYS A 464 -26.62 2.67 16.91
C LYS A 464 -25.16 2.94 17.33
N GLU A 465 -24.92 3.38 18.59
CA GLU A 465 -23.53 3.48 19.06
C GLU A 465 -22.82 2.13 19.04
N ARG A 466 -21.69 2.09 18.37
CA ARG A 466 -20.81 0.94 18.32
C ARG A 466 -19.35 1.34 18.08
N ALA A 467 -18.42 0.56 18.65
CA ALA A 467 -17.00 0.75 18.46
C ALA A 467 -16.26 -0.59 18.54
N GLY A 468 -15.14 -0.71 17.84
CA GLY A 468 -14.33 -1.91 17.83
C GLY A 468 -13.35 -1.96 16.68
N MET A 469 -13.13 -3.17 16.13
CA MET A 469 -12.22 -3.44 15.01
C MET A 469 -13.02 -3.60 13.70
N LEU A 470 -12.45 -3.13 12.61
CA LEU A 470 -13.05 -3.17 11.29
C LEU A 470 -12.06 -3.73 10.26
N LEU A 471 -12.49 -4.73 9.50
CA LEU A 471 -11.92 -5.11 8.22
C LEU A 471 -12.69 -4.38 7.11
N PHE A 472 -12.00 -3.53 6.37
CA PHE A 472 -12.61 -2.64 5.38
C PHE A 472 -11.95 -2.79 4.02
N LYS A 473 -12.74 -3.10 3.01
CA LYS A 473 -12.33 -3.11 1.58
C LYS A 473 -12.84 -1.87 0.87
N ASP A 474 -14.12 -1.60 0.97
CA ASP A 474 -14.80 -0.43 0.42
C ASP A 474 -16.11 -0.13 1.17
N GLU A 475 -16.87 0.84 0.68
CA GLU A 475 -18.12 1.29 1.28
C GLU A 475 -19.16 0.17 1.44
N ASN A 476 -19.10 -0.89 0.62
CA ASN A 476 -20.07 -2.00 0.59
C ASN A 476 -19.52 -3.32 1.15
N HIS A 477 -18.21 -3.46 1.31
CA HIS A 477 -17.58 -4.73 1.68
C HIS A 477 -16.75 -4.57 2.96
N GLN A 478 -17.36 -4.95 4.11
CA GLN A 478 -16.78 -4.74 5.44
C GLN A 478 -17.20 -5.82 6.41
N TYR A 479 -16.35 -6.11 7.42
CA TYR A 479 -16.69 -6.87 8.61
C TYR A 479 -16.32 -6.05 9.85
N GLN A 480 -17.29 -5.80 10.73
CA GLN A 480 -17.13 -5.05 11.97
C GLN A 480 -17.25 -6.00 13.17
N LEU A 481 -16.19 -6.09 13.98
CA LEU A 481 -16.23 -6.75 15.29
C LEU A 481 -16.29 -5.64 16.34
N CYS A 482 -17.43 -5.43 16.96
CA CYS A 482 -17.67 -4.24 17.78
C CYS A 482 -18.48 -4.54 19.05
N VAL A 483 -18.33 -3.67 20.04
CA VAL A 483 -19.28 -3.52 21.14
C VAL A 483 -20.36 -2.56 20.69
N ALA A 484 -21.62 -2.97 20.72
CA ALA A 484 -22.76 -2.21 20.22
C ALA A 484 -23.87 -2.08 21.28
N LYS A 485 -24.62 -0.96 21.22
CA LYS A 485 -25.87 -0.81 21.95
C LYS A 485 -26.94 -1.75 21.37
N THR A 486 -27.67 -2.45 22.23
CA THR A 486 -28.81 -3.30 21.87
C THR A 486 -30.06 -2.84 22.60
N GLN A 487 -31.22 -3.34 22.21
CA GLN A 487 -32.49 -3.01 22.89
C GLN A 487 -32.48 -3.37 24.38
N THR A 488 -31.81 -4.46 24.76
CA THR A 488 -31.77 -4.98 26.13
C THR A 488 -30.53 -4.65 26.91
N GLY A 489 -29.56 -3.91 26.29
CA GLY A 489 -28.28 -3.63 26.93
C GLY A 489 -27.18 -3.36 25.92
N LYS A 490 -26.13 -4.14 25.94
CA LYS A 490 -25.00 -4.10 24.99
C LYS A 490 -24.51 -5.51 24.64
N ALA A 491 -23.89 -5.64 23.49
CA ALA A 491 -23.34 -6.92 23.01
C ALA A 491 -22.01 -6.73 22.28
N VAL A 492 -21.20 -7.79 22.23
CA VAL A 492 -20.20 -7.94 21.17
C VAL A 492 -20.91 -8.49 19.95
N GLU A 493 -20.77 -7.80 18.84
CA GLU A 493 -21.39 -8.18 17.57
C GLU A 493 -20.35 -8.30 16.45
N LEU A 494 -20.56 -9.28 15.57
CA LEU A 494 -19.96 -9.33 14.26
C LEU A 494 -21.00 -8.89 13.24
N ARG A 495 -20.69 -7.82 12.51
CA ARG A 495 -21.54 -7.26 11.45
C ARG A 495 -20.86 -7.34 10.09
N LYS A 496 -21.67 -7.54 9.06
CA LYS A 496 -21.27 -7.51 7.65
C LYS A 496 -22.00 -6.36 6.97
N THR A 497 -21.26 -5.47 6.31
CA THR A 497 -21.84 -4.43 5.44
C THR A 497 -21.77 -4.88 3.99
N SER A 498 -22.88 -4.79 3.28
CA SER A 498 -23.02 -5.16 1.86
C SER A 498 -23.61 -4.03 1.03
N ASP A 499 -23.90 -4.29 -0.25
CA ASP A 499 -24.38 -3.32 -1.22
C ASP A 499 -25.45 -2.36 -0.68
N GLY A 500 -25.24 -1.07 -0.94
CA GLY A 500 -26.10 0.00 -0.44
C GLY A 500 -25.90 0.32 1.04
N GLY A 501 -24.83 -0.15 1.67
CA GLY A 501 -24.56 0.06 3.11
C GLY A 501 -25.47 -0.78 4.02
N LYS A 502 -26.04 -1.87 3.50
CA LYS A 502 -26.89 -2.78 4.27
C LYS A 502 -26.05 -3.51 5.31
N ASP A 503 -26.46 -3.39 6.57
CA ASP A 503 -25.76 -3.93 7.74
C ASP A 503 -26.49 -5.18 8.28
N GLU A 504 -25.77 -6.31 8.39
CA GLU A 504 -26.27 -7.60 8.85
C GLU A 504 -25.48 -8.08 10.08
N ILE A 505 -26.16 -8.51 11.14
CA ILE A 505 -25.53 -9.13 12.31
C ILE A 505 -25.32 -10.62 12.03
N LEU A 506 -24.06 -11.04 11.90
CA LEU A 506 -23.69 -12.44 11.67
C LEU A 506 -23.58 -13.24 12.98
N ALA A 507 -23.25 -12.59 14.09
CA ALA A 507 -23.17 -13.17 15.42
C ALA A 507 -23.28 -12.08 16.48
N SER A 508 -23.83 -12.42 17.66
CA SER A 508 -23.98 -11.51 18.78
C SER A 508 -23.82 -12.27 20.10
N TYR A 509 -23.17 -11.63 21.09
CA TYR A 509 -23.04 -12.12 22.45
C TYR A 509 -23.36 -11.00 23.43
N ALA A 510 -24.40 -11.17 24.26
CA ALA A 510 -24.81 -10.19 25.24
C ALA A 510 -23.75 -10.01 26.34
N LEU A 511 -23.42 -8.76 26.65
CA LEU A 511 -22.51 -8.37 27.73
C LEU A 511 -23.27 -7.92 28.96
N ALA A 512 -22.71 -8.16 30.15
CA ALA A 512 -23.26 -7.58 31.38
C ALA A 512 -23.07 -6.05 31.36
N SER A 513 -23.92 -5.33 32.08
CA SER A 513 -23.85 -3.86 32.16
C SER A 513 -22.52 -3.36 32.75
N ALA A 514 -21.92 -4.15 33.64
CA ALA A 514 -20.61 -3.87 34.25
C ALA A 514 -19.40 -4.08 33.30
N ASP A 515 -19.55 -4.87 32.22
CA ASP A 515 -18.49 -5.22 31.31
C ASP A 515 -18.16 -4.02 30.41
N LYS A 516 -17.19 -3.20 30.78
CA LYS A 516 -16.79 -2.00 30.04
C LYS A 516 -15.46 -2.16 29.30
N ASP A 517 -14.69 -3.18 29.63
CA ASP A 517 -13.36 -3.47 29.17
C ASP A 517 -13.40 -4.77 28.35
N ILE A 518 -13.31 -4.65 27.05
CA ILE A 518 -13.47 -5.75 26.11
C ILE A 518 -12.23 -5.85 25.22
N ARG A 519 -11.68 -7.04 25.12
CA ARG A 519 -10.66 -7.33 24.10
C ARG A 519 -11.31 -7.97 22.88
N LEU A 520 -10.92 -7.53 21.71
CA LEU A 520 -11.37 -8.00 20.41
C LEU A 520 -10.21 -8.58 19.63
N LYS A 521 -10.41 -9.69 18.93
CA LYS A 521 -9.37 -10.32 18.11
C LYS A 521 -9.94 -10.85 16.80
N ILE A 522 -9.19 -10.66 15.73
CA ILE A 522 -9.45 -11.17 14.38
C ILE A 522 -8.25 -12.01 13.96
N THR A 523 -8.50 -13.21 13.46
CA THR A 523 -7.47 -14.06 12.83
C THR A 523 -7.85 -14.36 11.40
N SER A 524 -6.84 -14.53 10.54
CA SER A 524 -6.99 -14.94 9.15
C SER A 524 -6.12 -16.18 8.87
N ASP A 525 -6.67 -17.12 8.13
CA ASP A 525 -5.92 -18.24 7.54
C ASP A 525 -5.67 -18.03 6.02
N GLY A 526 -6.12 -16.88 5.49
CA GLY A 526 -6.06 -16.48 4.09
C GLY A 526 -7.41 -16.62 3.38
N LEU A 527 -8.18 -17.66 3.64
CA LEU A 527 -9.48 -17.91 3.02
C LEU A 527 -10.65 -17.57 3.93
N THR A 528 -10.43 -17.64 5.25
CA THR A 528 -11.45 -17.33 6.24
C THR A 528 -10.93 -16.45 7.36
N PHE A 529 -11.85 -15.68 7.95
CA PHE A 529 -11.64 -14.96 9.19
C PHE A 529 -12.32 -15.66 10.36
N SER A 530 -11.70 -15.55 11.55
CA SER A 530 -12.31 -15.92 12.81
C SER A 530 -12.27 -14.75 13.77
N PHE A 531 -13.36 -14.56 14.53
CA PHE A 531 -13.59 -13.41 15.38
C PHE A 531 -13.78 -13.86 16.83
N TYR A 532 -13.03 -13.22 17.73
CA TYR A 532 -13.01 -13.55 19.15
C TYR A 532 -13.20 -12.31 20.01
N TYR A 533 -13.67 -12.53 21.24
CA TYR A 533 -13.74 -11.50 22.27
C TYR A 533 -13.29 -12.07 23.62
N ALA A 534 -12.95 -11.18 24.54
CA ALA A 534 -12.71 -11.50 25.94
C ALA A 534 -13.17 -10.32 26.82
N VAL A 535 -13.69 -10.61 28.00
CA VAL A 535 -14.08 -9.59 29.00
C VAL A 535 -12.91 -9.40 29.96
N GLY A 536 -12.41 -8.18 30.10
CA GLY A 536 -11.25 -7.87 30.92
C GLY A 536 -10.05 -8.75 30.55
N ASN A 537 -9.39 -9.34 31.52
CA ASN A 537 -8.27 -10.26 31.36
C ASN A 537 -8.68 -11.74 31.22
N GLY A 538 -9.98 -12.04 31.02
CA GLY A 538 -10.49 -13.40 30.85
C GLY A 538 -10.00 -14.07 29.55
N ASP A 539 -10.31 -15.36 29.41
CA ASP A 539 -9.92 -16.12 28.22
C ASP A 539 -10.63 -15.68 26.94
N TRP A 540 -9.98 -15.86 25.80
CA TRP A 540 -10.57 -15.63 24.49
C TRP A 540 -11.74 -16.58 24.23
N LYS A 541 -12.87 -16.05 23.84
CA LYS A 541 -14.07 -16.77 23.42
C LYS A 541 -14.28 -16.57 21.93
N LEU A 542 -14.54 -17.64 21.21
CA LEU A 542 -14.90 -17.60 19.81
C LEU A 542 -16.31 -16.99 19.67
N LEU A 543 -16.43 -15.93 18.88
CA LEU A 543 -17.72 -15.34 18.49
C LEU A 543 -18.25 -15.99 17.20
N LYS A 544 -17.37 -16.07 16.19
CA LYS A 544 -17.69 -16.64 14.87
C LYS A 544 -16.40 -17.08 14.18
N ASN A 545 -16.41 -18.24 13.53
CA ASN A 545 -15.35 -18.72 12.65
C ASN A 545 -15.84 -18.93 11.22
N ASN A 546 -14.94 -19.28 10.33
CA ASN A 546 -15.19 -19.60 8.93
C ASN A 546 -15.99 -18.51 8.19
N VAL A 547 -15.69 -17.25 8.48
CA VAL A 547 -16.27 -16.11 7.76
C VAL A 547 -15.46 -15.87 6.48
N ASP A 548 -16.14 -15.81 5.35
CA ASP A 548 -15.53 -15.72 4.02
C ASP A 548 -14.61 -14.50 3.89
N ALA A 549 -13.30 -14.73 3.74
CA ALA A 549 -12.33 -13.67 3.48
C ALA A 549 -12.36 -13.20 2.02
N GLY A 550 -12.73 -14.07 1.10
CA GLY A 550 -12.88 -13.74 -0.32
C GLY A 550 -13.89 -12.62 -0.59
N TYR A 551 -14.85 -12.42 0.32
CA TYR A 551 -15.81 -11.31 0.27
C TYR A 551 -15.13 -9.93 0.22
N LEU A 552 -13.96 -9.76 0.86
CA LEU A 552 -13.18 -8.52 0.89
C LEU A 552 -12.09 -8.48 -0.20
N SER A 553 -12.08 -9.43 -1.13
CA SER A 553 -11.10 -9.46 -2.23
C SER A 553 -11.46 -8.50 -3.35
N THR A 554 -10.45 -8.08 -4.12
CA THR A 554 -10.67 -7.31 -5.35
C THR A 554 -11.54 -8.09 -6.36
N ARG A 555 -11.43 -9.42 -6.39
CA ARG A 555 -12.27 -10.29 -7.25
C ARG A 555 -13.77 -10.09 -7.02
N ASN A 556 -14.19 -9.97 -5.77
CA ASN A 556 -15.61 -9.88 -5.41
C ASN A 556 -16.09 -8.43 -5.25
N ALA A 557 -15.27 -7.56 -4.67
CA ALA A 557 -15.62 -6.18 -4.36
C ALA A 557 -15.24 -5.18 -5.47
N GLY A 558 -14.30 -5.57 -6.35
CA GLY A 558 -13.72 -4.65 -7.33
C GLY A 558 -12.79 -3.63 -6.68
N GLY A 559 -12.58 -2.50 -7.38
CA GLY A 559 -11.74 -1.39 -6.92
C GLY A 559 -10.25 -1.68 -6.99
N PHE A 560 -9.45 -0.72 -6.50
CA PHE A 560 -7.99 -0.72 -6.67
C PHE A 560 -7.23 -0.87 -5.36
N THR A 561 -7.89 -0.74 -4.19
CA THR A 561 -7.28 -0.95 -2.87
C THR A 561 -7.32 -2.41 -2.45
N GLY A 562 -6.45 -2.84 -1.56
CA GLY A 562 -6.61 -4.05 -0.76
C GLY A 562 -7.46 -3.78 0.49
N THR A 563 -7.60 -4.81 1.33
CA THR A 563 -8.28 -4.71 2.62
C THR A 563 -7.41 -3.95 3.62
N THR A 564 -8.04 -3.14 4.47
CA THR A 564 -7.45 -2.54 5.65
C THR A 564 -8.05 -3.12 6.92
N ILE A 565 -7.31 -3.05 8.02
CA ILE A 565 -7.77 -3.40 9.37
C ILE A 565 -7.51 -2.22 10.30
N GLY A 566 -8.45 -1.94 11.21
CA GLY A 566 -8.25 -0.82 12.12
C GLY A 566 -9.33 -0.68 13.17
N LEU A 567 -9.35 0.51 13.79
CA LEU A 567 -10.21 0.89 14.89
C LEU A 567 -11.32 1.81 14.39
N TYR A 568 -12.52 1.58 14.85
CA TYR A 568 -13.73 2.24 14.34
C TYR A 568 -14.71 2.58 15.45
N ALA A 569 -15.35 3.75 15.34
CA ALA A 569 -16.41 4.17 16.25
C ALA A 569 -17.49 4.96 15.48
N THR A 570 -18.77 4.69 15.75
CA THR A 570 -19.89 5.38 15.11
C THR A 570 -21.13 5.38 15.98
N CYS A 571 -22.06 6.30 15.67
CA CYS A 571 -23.45 6.35 16.17
C CYS A 571 -24.47 6.47 15.00
N GLY A 572 -24.04 6.13 13.78
CA GLY A 572 -24.86 6.12 12.57
C GLY A 572 -25.36 4.75 12.11
#